data_9d233c1065083db14a4354095a03c545
#
_entry.id   9d233c1065083db14a4354095a03c545
#
_cell.length_a   1.000
_cell.length_b   1.000
_cell.length_c   1.000
_cell.angle_alpha   90.00
_cell.angle_beta   90.00
_cell.angle_gamma   90.00
#
_symmetry.space_group_name_H-M   'P 1'
#
loop_
_entity.id
_entity.type
_entity.pdbx_description
1 polymer ?
#
loop_
_entity_poly.entity_id
_entity_poly.type
_entity_poly.pdbx_seq_one_letter_code
_entity_poly.pdbx_strand_id
1 'polypeptide(L)'
;EAAIYVVLMDDALALDLGAEIYGSVPDVYINADGFKKSIPSPGIGNYVTMAKAMATARSLVGDDGLRKRSYVHAHGTGTPQNRVTESEIMDELAKTFGIKSWPVAAVKAYLGHTLAPAAGDQLTSALGTWKYGFIPGIATIDHLADDVHASHLTIGSDHIERSADSLDV
;
A
#
# COMPACT_ATOMS: atom_id res chain seq x y z
N GLU A 1 -7.59 19.68 -1.82
CA GLU A 1 -8.43 19.27 -0.67
C GLU A 1 -9.34 18.12 -1.09
N ALA A 2 -9.61 17.19 -0.18
CA ALA A 2 -10.50 16.06 -0.41
C ALA A 2 -11.31 15.76 0.87
N ALA A 3 -12.48 15.13 0.68
CA ALA A 3 -13.24 14.51 1.74
C ALA A 3 -13.67 13.12 1.26
N ILE A 4 -13.35 12.09 2.03
CA ILE A 4 -13.59 10.71 1.65
C ILE A 4 -14.41 10.04 2.75
N TYR A 5 -15.49 9.39 2.35
CA TYR A 5 -16.38 8.65 3.22
C TYR A 5 -16.36 7.18 2.81
N VAL A 6 -16.17 6.29 3.77
CA VAL A 6 -16.19 4.85 3.57
C VAL A 6 -17.29 4.26 4.45
N VAL A 7 -18.12 3.41 3.87
CA VAL A 7 -19.13 2.66 4.62
C VAL A 7 -18.55 1.30 4.95
N LEU A 8 -18.42 1.03 6.24
CA LEU A 8 -18.03 -0.29 6.76
C LEU A 8 -19.26 -0.94 7.40
N MET A 9 -19.45 -2.21 7.12
CA MET A 9 -20.53 -2.98 7.73
C MET A 9 -20.10 -4.45 7.91
N ASP A 10 -20.82 -5.13 8.76
CA ASP A 10 -20.68 -6.57 8.92
C ASP A 10 -21.01 -7.30 7.60
N ASP A 11 -20.29 -8.37 7.31
CA ASP A 11 -20.45 -9.12 6.06
C ASP A 11 -21.83 -9.75 5.91
N ALA A 12 -22.39 -10.28 6.99
CA ALA A 12 -23.74 -10.85 6.96
C ALA A 12 -24.78 -9.77 6.63
N LEU A 13 -24.66 -8.58 7.22
CA LEU A 13 -25.54 -7.47 6.91
C LEU A 13 -25.37 -7.00 5.46
N ALA A 14 -24.15 -6.93 4.96
CA ALA A 14 -23.88 -6.56 3.57
C ALA A 14 -24.57 -7.52 2.59
N LEU A 15 -24.50 -8.82 2.86
CA LEU A 15 -25.16 -9.86 2.06
C LEU A 15 -26.69 -9.77 2.14
N ASP A 16 -27.22 -9.60 3.34
CA ASP A 16 -28.68 -9.48 3.57
C ASP A 16 -29.28 -8.27 2.85
N LEU A 17 -28.54 -7.18 2.78
CA LEU A 17 -28.95 -5.97 2.06
C LEU A 17 -28.70 -6.04 0.55
N GLY A 18 -28.02 -7.06 0.05
CA GLY A 18 -27.58 -7.13 -1.34
C GLY A 18 -26.61 -6.00 -1.70
N ALA A 19 -25.79 -5.55 -0.75
CA ALA A 19 -24.86 -4.46 -0.97
C ALA A 19 -23.75 -4.86 -1.95
N GLU A 20 -23.28 -3.92 -2.76
CA GLU A 20 -22.08 -4.10 -3.56
C GLU A 20 -20.86 -4.04 -2.64
N ILE A 21 -20.16 -5.17 -2.50
CA ILE A 21 -18.97 -5.29 -1.64
C ILE A 21 -17.74 -5.02 -2.49
N TYR A 22 -16.99 -3.97 -2.16
CA TYR A 22 -15.76 -3.59 -2.87
C TYR A 22 -14.51 -4.27 -2.32
N GLY A 23 -14.55 -4.79 -1.11
CA GLY A 23 -13.44 -5.45 -0.45
C GLY A 23 -13.70 -5.67 1.03
N SER A 24 -12.76 -6.28 1.71
CA SER A 24 -12.79 -6.45 3.15
C SER A 24 -11.62 -5.76 3.82
N VAL A 25 -11.80 -5.37 5.08
CA VAL A 25 -10.73 -4.84 5.94
C VAL A 25 -10.44 -5.92 6.99
N PRO A 26 -9.45 -6.79 6.77
CA PRO A 26 -9.17 -7.90 7.67
C PRO A 26 -8.68 -7.44 9.04
N ASP A 27 -7.90 -6.37 9.08
CA ASP A 27 -7.34 -5.83 10.32
C ASP A 27 -6.81 -4.41 10.13
N VAL A 28 -6.54 -3.73 11.24
CA VAL A 28 -5.93 -2.39 11.29
C VAL A 28 -4.86 -2.35 12.35
N TYR A 29 -3.65 -1.96 11.98
CA TYR A 29 -2.52 -1.85 12.90
C TYR A 29 -2.05 -0.42 13.02
N ILE A 30 -1.80 0.00 14.26
CA ILE A 30 -1.35 1.35 14.60
C ILE A 30 -0.11 1.25 15.48
N ASN A 31 0.95 1.93 15.09
CA ASN A 31 2.13 2.13 15.90
C ASN A 31 2.69 3.53 15.69
N ALA A 32 3.49 4.00 16.63
CA ALA A 32 4.27 5.21 16.50
C ALA A 32 5.75 4.88 16.55
N ASP A 33 6.58 5.65 15.86
CA ASP A 33 8.04 5.49 15.91
C ASP A 33 8.65 5.85 17.26
N GLY A 34 7.89 6.56 18.11
CA GLY A 34 8.29 6.91 19.46
C GLY A 34 9.42 7.95 19.56
N PHE A 35 9.90 8.47 18.44
CA PHE A 35 11.16 9.20 18.43
C PHE A 35 11.01 10.71 18.48
N LYS A 36 10.27 11.35 17.64
CA LYS A 36 10.09 12.81 17.72
C LYS A 36 9.03 13.38 16.79
N LYS A 37 8.16 14.19 17.36
CA LYS A 37 7.26 15.14 16.72
C LYS A 37 7.02 14.88 15.25
N SER A 38 7.31 15.67 14.33
CA SER A 38 6.99 15.56 12.90
C SER A 38 8.20 15.26 11.99
N ILE A 39 9.29 14.78 12.56
CA ILE A 39 10.49 14.43 11.79
C ILE A 39 10.46 12.93 11.49
N PRO A 40 10.60 12.51 10.22
CA PRO A 40 10.78 11.10 9.91
C PRO A 40 11.89 10.50 10.76
N SER A 41 11.58 9.40 11.42
CA SER A 41 12.52 8.65 12.24
C SER A 41 12.94 7.38 11.46
N PRO A 42 13.74 6.47 12.04
CA PRO A 42 14.13 5.23 11.37
C PRO A 42 12.98 4.34 10.86
N GLY A 43 11.73 4.69 11.17
CA GLY A 43 10.56 4.01 10.62
C GLY A 43 10.21 2.69 11.31
N ILE A 44 10.71 2.43 12.50
CA ILE A 44 10.48 1.18 13.25
C ILE A 44 8.98 0.95 13.47
N GLY A 45 8.22 1.98 13.83
CA GLY A 45 6.77 1.88 13.99
C GLY A 45 6.07 1.49 12.70
N ASN A 46 6.46 2.08 11.58
CA ASN A 46 5.93 1.74 10.26
C ASN A 46 6.31 0.32 9.87
N TYR A 47 7.56 -0.09 10.09
CA TYR A 47 7.99 -1.46 9.83
C TYR A 47 7.14 -2.48 10.59
N VAL A 48 6.95 -2.28 11.91
CA VAL A 48 6.15 -3.17 12.75
C VAL A 48 4.68 -3.19 12.31
N THR A 49 4.12 -2.04 11.95
CA THR A 49 2.74 -1.92 11.46
C THR A 49 2.55 -2.72 10.18
N MET A 50 3.39 -2.51 9.20
CA MET A 50 3.32 -3.22 7.91
C MET A 50 3.61 -4.71 8.08
N ALA A 51 4.61 -5.09 8.91
CA ALA A 51 4.91 -6.50 9.17
C ALA A 51 3.71 -7.25 9.77
N LYS A 52 2.97 -6.62 10.69
CA LYS A 52 1.74 -7.20 11.24
C LYS A 52 0.66 -7.36 10.17
N ALA A 53 0.43 -6.32 9.36
CA ALA A 53 -0.53 -6.38 8.27
C ALA A 53 -0.19 -7.50 7.27
N MET A 54 1.08 -7.59 6.87
CA MET A 54 1.55 -8.66 5.97
C MET A 54 1.42 -10.05 6.60
N ALA A 55 1.65 -10.19 7.92
CA ALA A 55 1.45 -11.45 8.61
C ALA A 55 -0.02 -11.89 8.64
N THR A 56 -0.95 -10.94 8.85
CA THR A 56 -2.39 -11.19 8.73
C THR A 56 -2.75 -11.57 7.30
N ALA A 57 -2.32 -10.80 6.31
CA ALA A 57 -2.55 -11.12 4.90
C ALA A 57 -2.05 -12.53 4.55
N ARG A 58 -0.81 -12.87 4.97
CA ARG A 58 -0.26 -14.22 4.78
C ARG A 58 -1.11 -15.32 5.41
N SER A 59 -1.69 -15.07 6.57
CA SER A 59 -2.57 -16.07 7.24
C SER A 59 -3.87 -16.30 6.48
N LEU A 60 -4.34 -15.32 5.70
CA LEU A 60 -5.57 -15.40 4.92
C LEU A 60 -5.35 -15.98 3.53
N VAL A 61 -4.33 -15.51 2.82
CA VAL A 61 -4.11 -15.86 1.41
C VAL A 61 -2.91 -16.80 1.19
N GLY A 62 -2.21 -17.16 2.25
CA GLY A 62 -1.01 -18.00 2.20
C GLY A 62 0.23 -17.27 1.68
N ASP A 63 1.37 -17.96 1.72
CA ASP A 63 2.64 -17.42 1.25
C ASP A 63 2.62 -17.04 -0.24
N ASP A 64 2.03 -17.88 -1.06
CA ASP A 64 1.94 -17.66 -2.51
C ASP A 64 1.01 -16.50 -2.85
N GLY A 65 -0.12 -16.38 -2.17
CA GLY A 65 -1.03 -15.24 -2.32
C GLY A 65 -0.33 -13.93 -1.98
N LEU A 66 0.27 -13.84 -0.80
CA LEU A 66 1.01 -12.66 -0.39
C LEU A 66 2.13 -12.30 -1.38
N ARG A 67 2.92 -13.27 -1.83
CA ARG A 67 4.09 -13.01 -2.70
C ARG A 67 3.73 -12.64 -4.13
N LYS A 68 2.64 -13.15 -4.66
CA LYS A 68 2.30 -13.05 -6.08
C LYS A 68 1.16 -12.10 -6.37
N ARG A 69 0.29 -11.86 -5.39
CA ARG A 69 -0.99 -11.15 -5.57
C ARG A 69 -1.14 -9.92 -4.69
N SER A 70 -0.11 -9.54 -3.93
CA SER A 70 -0.10 -8.31 -3.14
C SER A 70 0.64 -7.17 -3.84
N TYR A 71 0.35 -5.97 -3.40
CA TYR A 71 1.11 -4.76 -3.70
C TYR A 71 0.97 -3.77 -2.54
N VAL A 72 1.73 -2.70 -2.55
CA VAL A 72 1.71 -1.71 -1.48
C VAL A 72 1.43 -0.30 -2.01
N HIS A 73 0.59 0.43 -1.29
CA HIS A 73 0.44 1.86 -1.46
C HIS A 73 1.43 2.60 -0.56
N ALA A 74 2.45 3.19 -1.16
CA ALA A 74 3.39 4.04 -0.45
C ALA A 74 2.73 5.33 0.02
N HIS A 75 3.19 5.89 1.13
CA HIS A 75 2.90 7.27 1.48
C HIS A 75 3.39 8.22 0.37
N GLY A 76 4.59 7.98 -0.15
CA GLY A 76 5.01 8.49 -1.45
C GLY A 76 5.06 10.00 -1.57
N THR A 77 5.55 10.71 -0.54
CA THR A 77 5.71 12.18 -0.61
C THR A 77 6.84 12.62 -1.53
N GLY A 78 7.77 11.72 -1.85
CA GLY A 78 8.95 12.02 -2.68
C GLY A 78 9.98 12.95 -2.01
N THR A 79 9.78 13.29 -0.74
CA THR A 79 10.78 14.10 -0.01
C THR A 79 12.04 13.29 0.24
N PRO A 80 13.25 13.90 0.20
CA PRO A 80 14.50 13.17 0.33
C PRO A 80 14.56 12.21 1.52
N GLN A 81 14.08 12.65 2.67
CA GLN A 81 14.13 11.83 3.88
C GLN A 81 13.10 10.69 3.85
N ASN A 82 11.88 10.95 3.41
CA ASN A 82 10.83 9.93 3.39
C ASN A 82 11.10 8.84 2.35
N ARG A 83 11.60 9.21 1.16
CA ARG A 83 11.88 8.22 0.11
C ARG A 83 12.90 7.17 0.56
N VAL A 84 13.93 7.57 1.32
CA VAL A 84 14.92 6.63 1.87
C VAL A 84 14.27 5.74 2.92
N THR A 85 13.68 6.33 3.95
CA THR A 85 13.07 5.57 5.06
C THR A 85 11.97 4.64 4.57
N GLU A 86 11.08 5.12 3.72
CA GLU A 86 9.94 4.32 3.26
C GLU A 86 10.36 3.21 2.32
N SER A 87 11.27 3.47 1.40
CA SER A 87 11.78 2.43 0.49
C SER A 87 12.56 1.36 1.24
N GLU A 88 13.39 1.72 2.22
CA GLU A 88 14.12 0.77 3.07
C GLU A 88 13.16 -0.16 3.82
N ILE A 89 12.11 0.40 4.44
CA ILE A 89 11.09 -0.39 5.15
C ILE A 89 10.40 -1.38 4.21
N MET A 90 9.95 -0.91 3.05
CA MET A 90 9.25 -1.76 2.09
C MET A 90 10.16 -2.85 1.52
N ASP A 91 11.42 -2.52 1.18
CA ASP A 91 12.38 -3.48 0.64
C ASP A 91 12.74 -4.58 1.65
N GLU A 92 13.01 -4.20 2.90
CA GLU A 92 13.29 -5.17 3.97
C GLU A 92 12.07 -6.04 4.32
N LEU A 93 10.86 -5.51 4.24
CA LEU A 93 9.64 -6.30 4.40
C LEU A 93 9.45 -7.26 3.23
N ALA A 94 9.60 -6.80 2.01
CA ALA A 94 9.52 -7.66 0.83
C ALA A 94 10.51 -8.83 0.95
N LYS A 95 11.75 -8.54 1.32
CA LYS A 95 12.79 -9.55 1.58
C LYS A 95 12.39 -10.52 2.70
N THR A 96 11.92 -10.01 3.83
CA THR A 96 11.51 -10.80 5.00
C THR A 96 10.39 -11.77 4.68
N PHE A 97 9.41 -11.34 3.88
CA PHE A 97 8.29 -12.18 3.45
C PHE A 97 8.55 -12.97 2.17
N GLY A 98 9.76 -12.87 1.60
CA GLY A 98 10.18 -13.61 0.43
C GLY A 98 9.54 -13.12 -0.87
N ILE A 99 9.14 -11.86 -0.93
CA ILE A 99 8.64 -11.21 -2.14
C ILE A 99 9.85 -10.71 -2.93
N LYS A 100 9.92 -11.07 -4.21
CA LYS A 100 11.09 -10.73 -5.05
C LYS A 100 10.95 -9.40 -5.80
N SER A 101 9.71 -9.00 -6.06
CA SER A 101 9.38 -7.84 -6.88
C SER A 101 8.02 -7.31 -6.46
N TRP A 102 7.97 -6.60 -5.33
CA TRP A 102 6.72 -6.10 -4.76
C TRP A 102 6.30 -4.82 -5.45
N PRO A 103 5.13 -4.78 -6.11
CA PRO A 103 4.67 -3.57 -6.77
C PRO A 103 4.37 -2.47 -5.77
N VAL A 104 4.80 -1.25 -6.09
CA VAL A 104 4.57 -0.04 -5.28
C VAL A 104 3.75 0.96 -6.08
N ALA A 105 2.60 1.34 -5.54
CA ALA A 105 1.81 2.46 -6.05
C ALA A 105 1.97 3.69 -5.16
N ALA A 106 1.90 4.89 -5.75
CA ALA A 106 1.95 6.16 -5.03
C ALA A 106 0.96 7.16 -5.65
N VAL A 107 -0.26 7.14 -5.16
CA VAL A 107 -1.37 7.93 -5.71
C VAL A 107 -1.14 9.45 -5.65
N LYS A 108 -0.27 9.92 -4.76
CA LYS A 108 0.10 11.34 -4.68
C LYS A 108 0.77 11.87 -5.95
N ALA A 109 1.33 11.01 -6.78
CA ALA A 109 1.85 11.37 -8.09
C ALA A 109 0.76 11.93 -9.03
N TYR A 110 -0.51 11.60 -8.78
CA TYR A 110 -1.66 12.04 -9.57
C TYR A 110 -2.46 13.15 -8.89
N LEU A 111 -2.64 13.06 -7.57
CA LEU A 111 -3.57 13.91 -6.82
C LEU A 111 -2.87 14.96 -5.96
N GLY A 112 -1.56 14.84 -5.76
CA GLY A 112 -0.85 15.60 -4.74
C GLY A 112 -1.15 15.07 -3.32
N HIS A 113 -0.66 15.77 -2.31
CA HIS A 113 -0.85 15.39 -0.92
C HIS A 113 -2.08 16.08 -0.34
N THR A 114 -3.17 15.35 -0.17
CA THR A 114 -4.45 15.86 0.35
C THR A 114 -4.47 16.04 1.87
N LEU A 115 -3.37 15.72 2.56
CA LEU A 115 -3.19 15.78 4.01
C LEU A 115 -4.04 14.74 4.75
N ALA A 116 -5.04 15.15 5.53
CA ALA A 116 -5.84 14.27 6.37
C ALA A 116 -6.49 13.08 5.60
N PRO A 117 -7.09 13.27 4.42
CA PRO A 117 -7.75 12.19 3.68
C PRO A 117 -6.79 11.34 2.82
N ALA A 118 -5.47 11.54 2.89
CA ALA A 118 -4.51 10.86 2.02
C ALA A 118 -4.59 9.31 2.07
N ALA A 119 -4.92 8.73 3.22
CA ALA A 119 -5.14 7.29 3.32
C ALA A 119 -6.43 6.85 2.60
N GLY A 120 -7.45 7.69 2.59
CA GLY A 120 -8.66 7.47 1.81
C GLY A 120 -8.41 7.50 0.30
N ASP A 121 -7.52 8.39 -0.18
CA ASP A 121 -7.09 8.41 -1.58
C ASP A 121 -6.41 7.09 -1.96
N GLN A 122 -5.55 6.57 -1.09
CA GLN A 122 -4.89 5.28 -1.29
C GLN A 122 -5.91 4.13 -1.32
N LEU A 123 -6.86 4.11 -0.38
CA LEU A 123 -7.94 3.12 -0.37
C LEU A 123 -8.79 3.18 -1.64
N THR A 124 -9.19 4.38 -2.07
CA THR A 124 -9.97 4.57 -3.30
C THR A 124 -9.18 4.07 -4.52
N SER A 125 -7.88 4.35 -4.58
CA SER A 125 -7.00 3.83 -5.63
C SER A 125 -6.88 2.30 -5.58
N ALA A 126 -6.82 1.70 -4.39
CA ALA A 126 -6.80 0.25 -4.22
C ALA A 126 -8.08 -0.40 -4.75
N LEU A 127 -9.24 0.14 -4.40
CA LEU A 127 -10.52 -0.32 -4.95
C LEU A 127 -10.59 -0.16 -6.48
N GLY A 128 -10.00 0.92 -7.00
CA GLY A 128 -9.85 1.14 -8.45
C GLY A 128 -8.98 0.08 -9.11
N THR A 129 -7.91 -0.36 -8.45
CA THR A 129 -7.04 -1.44 -8.96
C THR A 129 -7.83 -2.72 -9.20
N TRP A 130 -8.67 -3.13 -8.24
CA TRP A 130 -9.53 -4.30 -8.42
C TRP A 130 -10.58 -4.11 -9.49
N LYS A 131 -11.16 -2.92 -9.59
CA LYS A 131 -12.22 -2.63 -10.57
C LYS A 131 -11.69 -2.56 -12.00
N TYR A 132 -10.51 -2.01 -12.20
CA TYR A 132 -9.96 -1.72 -13.54
C TYR A 132 -8.86 -2.70 -13.98
N GLY A 133 -8.37 -3.56 -13.10
CA GLY A 133 -7.43 -4.62 -13.43
C GLY A 133 -5.99 -4.15 -13.64
N PHE A 134 -5.58 -3.03 -13.04
CA PHE A 134 -4.19 -2.60 -13.08
C PHE A 134 -3.75 -1.86 -11.80
N ILE A 135 -2.50 -2.03 -11.43
CA ILE A 135 -1.84 -1.23 -10.40
C ILE A 135 -1.28 0.02 -11.08
N PRO A 136 -1.65 1.24 -10.65
CA PRO A 136 -1.14 2.45 -11.29
C PRO A 136 0.36 2.60 -11.05
N GLY A 137 1.09 2.91 -12.11
CA GLY A 137 2.48 3.36 -12.02
C GLY A 137 2.57 4.72 -11.34
N ILE A 138 3.76 5.19 -11.08
CA ILE A 138 4.02 6.47 -10.41
C ILE A 138 4.34 7.52 -11.47
N ALA A 139 3.34 8.27 -11.90
CA ALA A 139 3.40 9.15 -13.08
C ALA A 139 4.53 10.18 -13.09
N THR A 140 5.12 10.50 -11.93
CA THR A 140 6.17 11.52 -11.77
C THR A 140 7.58 10.94 -11.70
N ILE A 141 7.75 9.65 -11.91
CA ILE A 141 9.07 9.01 -11.88
C ILE A 141 9.62 8.88 -13.30
N ASP A 142 10.76 9.56 -13.56
CA ASP A 142 11.58 9.33 -14.75
C ASP A 142 12.70 8.33 -14.46
N HIS A 143 13.27 8.40 -13.26
CA HIS A 143 14.31 7.50 -12.77
C HIS A 143 14.27 7.43 -11.25
N LEU A 144 14.78 6.34 -10.69
CA LEU A 144 14.93 6.21 -9.24
C LEU A 144 16.17 7.01 -8.78
N ALA A 145 16.03 7.69 -7.64
CA ALA A 145 17.19 8.32 -7.01
C ALA A 145 18.13 7.23 -6.44
N ASP A 146 19.43 7.53 -6.41
CA ASP A 146 20.48 6.58 -6.00
C ASP A 146 20.33 6.08 -4.56
N ASP A 147 19.60 6.82 -3.72
CA ASP A 147 19.35 6.51 -2.32
C ASP A 147 18.04 5.75 -2.07
N VAL A 148 17.36 5.30 -3.11
CA VAL A 148 16.13 4.49 -3.01
C VAL A 148 16.49 3.01 -2.90
N HIS A 149 15.99 2.35 -1.88
CA HIS A 149 16.11 0.91 -1.69
C HIS A 149 15.03 0.18 -2.48
N ALA A 150 15.39 -0.53 -3.54
CA ALA A 150 14.43 -1.17 -4.44
C ALA A 150 14.86 -2.55 -4.94
N SER A 151 15.68 -3.27 -4.16
CA SER A 151 16.16 -4.61 -4.55
C SER A 151 15.03 -5.65 -4.69
N HIS A 152 13.94 -5.46 -3.94
CA HIS A 152 12.76 -6.34 -3.92
C HIS A 152 11.47 -5.60 -4.29
N LEU A 153 11.57 -4.38 -4.80
CA LEU A 153 10.42 -3.54 -5.16
C LEU A 153 10.34 -3.35 -6.68
N THR A 154 9.12 -3.20 -7.18
CA THR A 154 8.86 -2.71 -8.53
C THR A 154 8.31 -1.28 -8.43
N ILE A 155 9.15 -0.31 -8.79
CA ILE A 155 8.84 1.12 -8.75
C ILE A 155 9.08 1.69 -10.16
N GLY A 156 8.09 2.31 -10.74
CA GLY A 156 8.21 2.91 -12.08
C GLY A 156 6.95 3.64 -12.51
N SER A 157 7.00 4.23 -13.70
CA SER A 157 5.87 4.97 -14.30
C SER A 157 4.87 4.09 -15.02
N ASP A 158 5.25 2.87 -15.39
CA ASP A 158 4.38 1.98 -16.13
C ASP A 158 3.29 1.36 -15.25
N HIS A 159 2.09 1.23 -15.78
CA HIS A 159 1.03 0.48 -15.13
C HIS A 159 1.33 -1.01 -15.16
N ILE A 160 0.99 -1.71 -14.08
CA ILE A 160 1.15 -3.16 -13.99
C ILE A 160 -0.24 -3.77 -14.13
N GLU A 161 -0.49 -4.44 -15.26
CA GLU A 161 -1.75 -5.15 -15.48
C GLU A 161 -1.90 -6.31 -14.49
N ARG A 162 -3.09 -6.44 -13.97
CA ARG A 162 -3.53 -7.53 -13.09
C ARG A 162 -4.97 -7.90 -13.41
N SER A 163 -5.27 -9.17 -13.55
CA SER A 163 -6.67 -9.58 -13.59
C SER A 163 -7.30 -9.45 -12.20
N ALA A 164 -8.60 -9.22 -12.13
CA ALA A 164 -9.34 -9.19 -10.86
C ALA A 164 -9.12 -10.47 -10.04
N ASP A 165 -9.01 -11.62 -10.73
CA ASP A 165 -8.76 -12.94 -10.13
C ASP A 165 -7.31 -13.11 -9.62
N SER A 166 -6.42 -12.17 -9.90
CA SER A 166 -5.00 -12.22 -9.53
C SER A 166 -4.61 -11.31 -8.35
N LEU A 167 -5.57 -10.58 -7.80
CA LEU A 167 -5.35 -9.66 -6.68
C LEU A 167 -6.18 -10.10 -5.46
N ASP A 168 -5.51 -10.51 -4.40
CA ASP A 168 -6.18 -10.87 -3.14
C ASP A 168 -5.94 -9.82 -2.05
N VAL A 169 -4.85 -9.07 -2.11
CA VAL A 169 -4.44 -8.16 -1.03
C VAL A 169 -3.69 -6.95 -1.56
#